data_c7ca68dcd851b4213278ba53db6ac971
#
_entry.id   c7ca68dcd851b4213278ba53db6ac971
#
_cell.length_a   1.000
_cell.length_b   1.000
_cell.length_c   1.000
_cell.angle_alpha   90.00
_cell.angle_beta   90.00
_cell.angle_gamma   90.00
#
_symmetry.space_group_name_H-M   'P 1'
#
loop_
_entity.id
_entity.type
_entity.pdbx_description
1 polymer ?
#
loop_
_entity_poly.entity_id
_entity_poly.type
_entity_poly.pdbx_seq_one_letter_code
_entity_poly.pdbx_strand_id
1 'polypeptide(L)'
;MPVSEEKTTAYQATESERAIIGAILRGDILPRNIELTLEDFTDLICHEVFAVMQRLDAQNKTCDLVTVSDAMPNFDSTLLVDLLQSGMPSLVLCDQYVANVKAAGMRRALCKIAQQTVELARNELTDPVKAAEEIRGQIDELAKNGPTQEIVSIPQMILNMHDYLFAEQKTDDSMHTGIGRLDGVLGGGIRGSKLCIIGARPSVGKSALGLFIATNAARSGKHVLYVSLEMDEAELYDRIIARFSGVPVDVIEARNFSDEQIQSVVAAYAEIGQIQLSISTQAQTPLQIRSLALRQRQETGIDMVVVDYLQLLRSGRKTNNRAEEVGEISRALKRLAMELKIPVIAMTQMNRQSEMGTGEGGRMPKMSESRESGTIEQDANQFLILHAPDIRTVPEPWQQMAESCQANGWTFMLINVAKNRNGRKGILPIAFDAPHMNFFAFERDTQGG
;
A
#
# COMPACT_ATOMS: atom_id res chain seq x y z
N MET A 1 16.45 31.00 39.92
CA MET A 1 15.70 31.86 39.01
C MET A 1 14.37 31.16 38.75
N PRO A 2 13.21 31.76 38.94
CA PRO A 2 11.95 31.15 38.60
C PRO A 2 11.88 31.00 37.07
N VAL A 3 11.56 29.81 36.58
CA VAL A 3 11.29 29.55 35.19
C VAL A 3 10.00 30.30 34.84
N SER A 4 10.10 31.36 34.06
CA SER A 4 8.99 32.21 33.68
C SER A 4 7.90 31.40 32.95
N GLU A 5 6.64 31.72 33.22
CA GLU A 5 5.44 31.14 32.60
C GLU A 5 5.41 31.21 31.05
N GLU A 6 6.21 32.07 30.46
CA GLU A 6 6.36 32.20 28.99
C GLU A 6 6.92 30.98 28.27
N LYS A 7 7.53 30.00 28.96
CA LYS A 7 8.09 28.79 28.33
C LYS A 7 7.14 27.61 28.24
N THR A 8 5.95 27.70 28.84
CA THR A 8 4.96 26.61 28.82
C THR A 8 4.30 26.45 27.44
N THR A 9 4.24 27.51 26.64
CA THR A 9 3.73 27.50 25.26
C THR A 9 4.62 26.74 24.28
N ALA A 10 5.89 26.52 24.60
CA ALA A 10 6.84 25.83 23.73
C ALA A 10 6.58 24.30 23.54
N TYR A 11 5.70 23.71 24.33
CA TYR A 11 5.40 22.27 24.30
C TYR A 11 3.93 21.98 23.96
N GLN A 12 3.27 22.91 23.30
CA GLN A 12 1.89 22.76 22.81
C GLN A 12 1.92 22.41 21.32
N ALA A 13 1.10 21.45 20.93
CA ALA A 13 0.91 21.04 19.55
C ALA A 13 -0.54 21.27 19.10
N THR A 14 -1.15 22.37 19.55
CA THR A 14 -2.59 22.65 19.44
C THR A 14 -3.09 22.55 18.00
N GLU A 15 -2.36 23.08 17.02
CA GLU A 15 -2.74 22.96 15.61
C GLU A 15 -2.72 21.49 15.14
N SER A 16 -1.74 20.70 15.58
CA SER A 16 -1.68 19.27 15.27
C SER A 16 -2.79 18.49 15.97
N GLU A 17 -3.13 18.85 17.23
CA GLU A 17 -4.22 18.26 17.98
C GLU A 17 -5.56 18.49 17.27
N ARG A 18 -5.85 19.73 16.89
CA ARG A 18 -7.06 20.12 16.15
C ARG A 18 -7.15 19.44 14.81
N ALA A 19 -6.04 19.37 14.08
CA ALA A 19 -5.97 18.69 12.79
C ALA A 19 -6.30 17.19 12.90
N ILE A 20 -5.83 16.51 13.95
CA ILE A 20 -6.15 15.09 14.24
C ILE A 20 -7.64 14.91 14.50
N ILE A 21 -8.21 15.72 15.40
CA ILE A 21 -9.64 15.65 15.72
C ILE A 21 -10.48 15.93 14.47
N GLY A 22 -10.13 16.93 13.67
CA GLY A 22 -10.80 17.23 12.42
C GLY A 22 -10.71 16.07 11.40
N ALA A 23 -9.59 15.36 11.33
CA ALA A 23 -9.45 14.19 10.49
C ALA A 23 -10.36 13.02 10.94
N ILE A 24 -10.50 12.82 12.25
CA ILE A 24 -11.43 11.82 12.80
C ILE A 24 -12.88 12.18 12.48
N LEU A 25 -13.27 13.44 12.68
CA LEU A 25 -14.64 13.93 12.39
C LEU A 25 -15.04 13.78 10.92
N ARG A 26 -14.09 13.85 10.01
CA ARG A 26 -14.32 13.61 8.57
C ARG A 26 -14.37 12.13 8.19
N GLY A 27 -14.04 11.23 9.12
CA GLY A 27 -13.89 9.81 8.83
C GLY A 27 -12.61 9.45 8.09
N ASP A 28 -11.64 10.37 8.02
CA ASP A 28 -10.34 10.12 7.38
C ASP A 28 -9.50 9.10 8.14
N ILE A 29 -9.67 9.02 9.46
CA ILE A 29 -8.96 8.11 10.36
C ILE A 29 -9.85 7.72 11.53
N LEU A 30 -9.67 6.52 12.07
CA LEU A 30 -10.40 6.06 13.26
C LEU A 30 -9.57 6.29 14.53
N PRO A 31 -10.20 6.61 15.68
CA PRO A 31 -9.51 6.81 16.95
C PRO A 31 -8.60 5.65 17.34
N ARG A 32 -9.05 4.40 17.12
CA ARG A 32 -8.27 3.17 17.42
C ARG A 32 -7.00 3.01 16.57
N ASN A 33 -6.87 3.74 15.48
CA ASN A 33 -5.70 3.70 14.59
C ASN A 33 -4.66 4.77 14.94
N ILE A 34 -4.89 5.52 16.03
CA ILE A 34 -4.01 6.59 16.49
C ILE A 34 -3.40 6.18 17.83
N GLU A 35 -2.07 6.12 17.89
CA GLU A 35 -1.35 5.82 19.12
C GLU A 35 -1.20 7.08 20.01
N LEU A 36 -2.32 7.69 20.43
CA LEU A 36 -2.37 8.82 21.36
C LEU A 36 -3.25 8.46 22.55
N THR A 37 -2.84 8.97 23.72
CA THR A 37 -3.61 8.93 24.95
C THR A 37 -4.25 10.30 25.23
N LEU A 38 -5.19 10.38 26.15
CA LEU A 38 -5.79 11.65 26.55
C LEU A 38 -4.74 12.62 27.10
N GLU A 39 -3.71 12.12 27.76
CA GLU A 39 -2.62 12.92 28.34
C GLU A 39 -1.74 13.60 27.30
N ASP A 40 -1.79 13.14 26.05
CA ASP A 40 -1.04 13.73 24.94
C ASP A 40 -1.65 15.05 24.46
N PHE A 41 -2.93 15.31 24.77
CA PHE A 41 -3.64 16.53 24.38
C PHE A 41 -3.49 17.65 25.41
N THR A 42 -3.28 18.88 24.94
CA THR A 42 -3.23 20.11 25.75
C THR A 42 -4.43 21.02 25.55
N ASP A 43 -5.02 21.00 24.36
CA ASP A 43 -6.26 21.72 24.08
C ASP A 43 -7.40 20.98 24.78
N LEU A 44 -8.04 21.64 25.74
CA LEU A 44 -9.14 21.06 26.53
C LEU A 44 -10.30 20.59 25.63
N ILE A 45 -10.56 21.31 24.56
CA ILE A 45 -11.59 20.96 23.59
C ILE A 45 -11.22 19.66 22.87
N CYS A 46 -9.98 19.56 22.38
CA CYS A 46 -9.48 18.36 21.71
C CYS A 46 -9.46 17.16 22.66
N HIS A 47 -9.06 17.35 23.91
CA HIS A 47 -9.06 16.32 24.95
C HIS A 47 -10.48 15.77 25.22
N GLU A 48 -11.47 16.65 25.43
CA GLU A 48 -12.85 16.24 25.70
C GLU A 48 -13.47 15.52 24.51
N VAL A 49 -13.29 16.07 23.30
CA VAL A 49 -13.82 15.48 22.06
C VAL A 49 -13.16 14.12 21.79
N PHE A 50 -11.85 14.00 21.96
CA PHE A 50 -11.15 12.72 21.78
C PHE A 50 -11.59 11.65 22.78
N ALA A 51 -11.86 12.01 24.04
CA ALA A 51 -12.40 11.08 25.02
C ALA A 51 -13.77 10.52 24.61
N VAL A 52 -14.61 11.35 24.00
CA VAL A 52 -15.91 10.92 23.48
C VAL A 52 -15.73 10.03 22.24
N MET A 53 -14.85 10.39 21.34
CA MET A 53 -14.55 9.60 20.13
C MET A 53 -14.02 8.20 20.50
N GLN A 54 -13.14 8.08 21.48
CA GLN A 54 -12.66 6.77 21.95
C GLN A 54 -13.80 5.91 22.52
N ARG A 55 -14.76 6.51 23.25
CA ARG A 55 -15.95 5.78 23.75
C ARG A 55 -16.88 5.32 22.62
N LEU A 56 -17.10 6.17 21.62
CA LEU A 56 -17.92 5.84 20.46
C LEU A 56 -17.28 4.71 19.64
N ASP A 57 -15.98 4.82 19.41
CA ASP A 57 -15.20 3.82 18.69
C ASP A 57 -15.19 2.46 19.39
N ALA A 58 -15.07 2.44 20.73
CA ALA A 58 -15.18 1.23 21.55
C ALA A 58 -16.59 0.58 21.46
N GLN A 59 -17.62 1.37 21.12
CA GLN A 59 -18.98 0.89 20.87
C GLN A 59 -19.24 0.53 19.41
N ASN A 60 -18.23 0.56 18.54
CA ASN A 60 -18.32 0.40 17.09
C ASN A 60 -19.27 1.40 16.41
N LYS A 61 -19.37 2.61 16.95
CA LYS A 61 -20.13 3.73 16.38
C LYS A 61 -19.19 4.63 15.54
N THR A 62 -19.77 5.32 14.57
CA THR A 62 -19.03 6.32 13.78
C THR A 62 -18.65 7.51 14.66
N CYS A 63 -17.52 8.15 14.35
CA CYS A 63 -17.05 9.36 15.02
C CYS A 63 -17.22 10.62 14.15
N ASP A 64 -18.33 10.69 13.41
CA ASP A 64 -18.68 11.85 12.59
C ASP A 64 -19.26 13.00 13.45
N LEU A 65 -19.39 14.17 12.81
CA LEU A 65 -19.87 15.39 13.46
C LEU A 65 -21.20 15.21 14.19
N VAL A 66 -22.15 14.46 13.59
CA VAL A 66 -23.49 14.27 14.14
C VAL A 66 -23.43 13.38 15.35
N THR A 67 -22.78 12.22 15.23
CA THR A 67 -22.66 11.21 16.30
C THR A 67 -21.89 11.75 17.52
N VAL A 68 -20.84 12.54 17.29
CA VAL A 68 -20.08 13.17 18.38
C VAL A 68 -20.90 14.28 19.02
N SER A 69 -21.61 15.12 18.25
CA SER A 69 -22.49 16.16 18.79
C SER A 69 -23.61 15.57 19.65
N ASP A 70 -24.24 14.49 19.20
CA ASP A 70 -25.29 13.80 19.97
C ASP A 70 -24.78 13.20 21.29
N ALA A 71 -23.52 12.76 21.29
CA ALA A 71 -22.85 12.22 22.48
C ALA A 71 -22.38 13.31 23.47
N MET A 72 -22.43 14.59 23.06
CA MET A 72 -22.02 15.77 23.83
C MET A 72 -23.11 16.86 23.87
N PRO A 73 -24.29 16.59 24.45
CA PRO A 73 -25.46 17.49 24.33
C PRO A 73 -25.28 18.89 24.94
N ASN A 74 -24.30 19.07 25.83
CA ASN A 74 -24.00 20.36 26.45
C ASN A 74 -22.76 21.05 25.85
N PHE A 75 -22.22 20.51 24.78
CA PHE A 75 -21.03 21.04 24.11
C PHE A 75 -21.43 21.98 22.99
N ASP A 76 -20.67 23.05 22.78
CA ASP A 76 -20.93 24.00 21.71
C ASP A 76 -20.60 23.38 20.34
N SER A 77 -21.64 23.08 19.57
CA SER A 77 -21.50 22.47 18.24
C SER A 77 -20.71 23.31 17.25
N THR A 78 -20.61 24.63 17.47
CA THR A 78 -19.79 25.51 16.61
C THR A 78 -18.30 25.15 16.73
N LEU A 79 -17.83 24.74 17.91
CA LEU A 79 -16.46 24.30 18.13
C LEU A 79 -16.14 23.00 17.39
N LEU A 80 -17.12 22.08 17.26
CA LEU A 80 -16.94 20.86 16.45
C LEU A 80 -16.82 21.18 14.97
N VAL A 81 -17.58 22.17 14.51
CA VAL A 81 -17.49 22.65 13.11
C VAL A 81 -16.13 23.30 12.86
N ASP A 82 -15.63 24.10 13.78
CA ASP A 82 -14.30 24.71 13.70
C ASP A 82 -13.20 23.64 13.67
N LEU A 83 -13.32 22.59 14.50
CA LEU A 83 -12.39 21.45 14.47
C LEU A 83 -12.44 20.70 13.14
N LEU A 84 -13.64 20.49 12.60
CA LEU A 84 -13.83 19.86 11.29
C LEU A 84 -13.14 20.65 10.16
N GLN A 85 -13.18 22.00 10.24
CA GLN A 85 -12.54 22.89 9.27
C GLN A 85 -11.03 23.06 9.48
N SER A 86 -10.56 22.91 10.72
CA SER A 86 -9.13 23.06 11.08
C SER A 86 -8.23 21.98 10.49
N GLY A 87 -8.81 20.86 10.07
CA GLY A 87 -8.08 19.78 9.45
C GLY A 87 -7.77 20.06 7.98
N MET A 88 -6.51 20.27 7.63
CA MET A 88 -6.07 20.25 6.22
C MET A 88 -6.38 18.88 5.61
N PRO A 89 -6.82 18.81 4.34
CA PRO A 89 -7.26 17.56 3.69
C PRO A 89 -6.11 16.63 3.29
N SER A 90 -5.07 16.52 4.10
CA SER A 90 -3.91 15.70 3.82
C SER A 90 -3.66 14.72 4.96
N LEU A 91 -4.10 13.49 4.79
CA LEU A 91 -3.75 12.36 5.65
C LEU A 91 -2.22 12.13 5.75
N VAL A 92 -1.42 12.61 4.79
CA VAL A 92 0.07 12.59 4.85
C VAL A 92 0.61 13.30 6.09
N LEU A 93 -0.13 14.28 6.59
CA LEU A 93 0.26 15.03 7.78
C LEU A 93 -0.22 14.35 9.06
N CYS A 94 -1.14 13.37 9.00
CA CYS A 94 -1.69 12.76 10.21
C CYS A 94 -0.63 12.05 11.04
N ASP A 95 0.23 11.23 10.43
CA ASP A 95 1.34 10.57 11.13
C ASP A 95 2.33 11.60 11.70
N GLN A 96 2.55 12.70 10.99
CA GLN A 96 3.40 13.79 11.46
C GLN A 96 2.73 14.58 12.59
N TYR A 97 1.42 14.82 12.52
CA TYR A 97 0.67 15.46 13.59
C TYR A 97 0.62 14.60 14.84
N VAL A 98 0.37 13.29 14.70
CA VAL A 98 0.45 12.31 15.80
C VAL A 98 1.85 12.32 16.42
N ALA A 99 2.90 12.29 15.62
CA ALA A 99 4.27 12.37 16.09
C ALA A 99 4.55 13.69 16.83
N ASN A 100 4.03 14.82 16.33
CA ASN A 100 4.18 16.13 16.96
C ASN A 100 3.47 16.19 18.34
N VAL A 101 2.22 15.71 18.41
CA VAL A 101 1.43 15.66 19.65
C VAL A 101 2.11 14.75 20.67
N LYS A 102 2.54 13.56 20.26
CA LYS A 102 3.27 12.61 21.12
C LYS A 102 4.60 13.18 21.62
N ALA A 103 5.36 13.85 20.77
CA ALA A 103 6.61 14.51 21.15
C ALA A 103 6.38 15.66 22.14
N ALA A 104 5.30 16.42 21.95
CA ALA A 104 4.92 17.48 22.89
C ALA A 104 4.50 16.88 24.25
N GLY A 105 3.71 15.80 24.26
CA GLY A 105 3.35 15.04 25.47
C GLY A 105 4.57 14.53 26.23
N MET A 106 5.51 13.89 25.53
CA MET A 106 6.77 13.41 26.12
C MET A 106 7.59 14.54 26.75
N ARG A 107 7.69 15.71 26.08
CA ARG A 107 8.41 16.88 26.63
C ARG A 107 7.76 17.39 27.91
N ARG A 108 6.42 17.42 27.97
CA ARG A 108 5.68 17.82 29.19
C ARG A 108 5.93 16.83 30.33
N ALA A 109 5.86 15.52 30.04
CA ALA A 109 6.15 14.50 31.03
C ALA A 109 7.59 14.60 31.57
N LEU A 110 8.58 14.84 30.68
CA LEU A 110 9.97 15.09 31.09
C LEU A 110 10.09 16.34 31.99
N CYS A 111 9.39 17.43 31.65
CA CYS A 111 9.38 18.63 32.49
C CYS A 111 8.78 18.36 33.85
N LYS A 112 7.68 17.58 33.93
CA LYS A 112 7.05 17.18 35.19
C LYS A 112 8.00 16.34 36.07
N ILE A 113 8.67 15.35 35.47
CA ILE A 113 9.70 14.53 36.13
C ILE A 113 10.85 15.40 36.63
N ALA A 114 11.32 16.36 35.83
CA ALA A 114 12.38 17.28 36.24
C ALA A 114 11.96 18.16 37.45
N GLN A 115 10.72 18.67 37.44
CA GLN A 115 10.18 19.43 38.57
C GLN A 115 10.10 18.58 39.84
N GLN A 116 9.57 17.36 39.73
CA GLN A 116 9.51 16.41 40.86
C GLN A 116 10.93 16.07 41.36
N THR A 117 11.89 15.89 40.43
CA THR A 117 13.28 15.65 40.83
C THR A 117 13.86 16.80 41.65
N VAL A 118 13.58 18.05 41.26
CA VAL A 118 14.02 19.23 42.03
C VAL A 118 13.35 19.30 43.41
N GLU A 119 12.06 18.97 43.51
CA GLU A 119 11.34 18.95 44.80
C GLU A 119 11.88 17.86 45.70
N LEU A 120 12.07 16.64 45.20
CA LEU A 120 12.66 15.53 45.96
C LEU A 120 14.08 15.84 46.46
N ALA A 121 14.90 16.46 45.59
CA ALA A 121 16.28 16.84 45.91
C ALA A 121 16.39 17.98 46.95
N ARG A 122 15.36 18.83 47.05
CA ARG A 122 15.29 19.91 48.07
C ARG A 122 14.77 19.45 49.42
N ASN A 123 14.09 18.30 49.46
CA ASN A 123 13.53 17.78 50.69
C ASN A 123 14.59 16.98 51.46
N GLU A 124 15.16 17.58 52.50
CA GLU A 124 16.21 16.98 53.35
C GLU A 124 15.77 15.68 54.04
N LEU A 125 14.48 15.40 54.12
CA LEU A 125 13.92 14.17 54.71
C LEU A 125 13.87 13.00 53.71
N THR A 126 14.11 13.25 52.44
CA THR A 126 14.06 12.23 51.39
C THR A 126 15.44 11.55 51.22
N ASP A 127 15.44 10.22 51.27
CA ASP A 127 16.65 9.43 50.96
C ASP A 127 17.03 9.63 49.49
N PRO A 128 18.22 10.21 49.21
CA PRO A 128 18.63 10.51 47.82
C PRO A 128 18.70 9.30 46.92
N VAL A 129 19.03 8.11 47.45
CA VAL A 129 19.12 6.88 46.68
C VAL A 129 17.73 6.42 46.24
N LYS A 130 16.76 6.43 47.16
CA LYS A 130 15.37 6.08 46.83
C LYS A 130 14.74 7.06 45.86
N ALA A 131 15.00 8.36 46.04
CA ALA A 131 14.54 9.39 45.10
C ALA A 131 15.09 9.15 43.69
N ALA A 132 16.37 8.80 43.55
CA ALA A 132 16.99 8.50 42.27
C ALA A 132 16.39 7.24 41.61
N GLU A 133 16.06 6.20 42.41
CA GLU A 133 15.38 4.98 41.89
C GLU A 133 13.95 5.28 41.43
N GLU A 134 13.20 6.09 42.13
CA GLU A 134 11.85 6.51 41.76
C GLU A 134 11.85 7.29 40.42
N ILE A 135 12.72 8.28 40.31
CA ILE A 135 12.87 9.08 39.06
C ILE A 135 13.31 8.20 37.89
N ARG A 136 14.24 7.28 38.13
CA ARG A 136 14.64 6.31 37.10
C ARG A 136 13.46 5.46 36.62
N GLY A 137 12.63 4.97 37.54
CA GLY A 137 11.42 4.22 37.20
C GLY A 137 10.45 5.02 36.30
N GLN A 138 10.23 6.30 36.65
CA GLN A 138 9.37 7.19 35.84
C GLN A 138 9.95 7.47 34.44
N ILE A 139 11.28 7.65 34.29
CA ILE A 139 11.95 7.83 33.02
C ILE A 139 11.86 6.55 32.19
N ASP A 140 12.07 5.39 32.78
CA ASP A 140 11.99 4.09 32.12
C ASP A 140 10.57 3.82 31.62
N GLU A 141 9.55 4.19 32.38
CA GLU A 141 8.14 4.08 32.00
C GLU A 141 7.79 5.02 30.83
N LEU A 142 8.26 6.27 30.89
CA LEU A 142 8.10 7.22 29.81
C LEU A 142 8.80 6.74 28.50
N ALA A 143 9.97 6.13 28.63
CA ALA A 143 10.70 5.57 27.50
C ALA A 143 9.99 4.36 26.86
N LYS A 144 9.25 3.57 27.65
CA LYS A 144 8.43 2.46 27.13
C LYS A 144 7.24 2.93 26.32
N ASN A 145 6.68 4.10 26.62
CA ASN A 145 5.56 4.71 25.91
C ASN A 145 6.01 5.51 24.66
N GLY A 146 7.32 5.59 24.40
CA GLY A 146 7.86 6.11 23.14
C GLY A 146 7.58 5.15 21.98
N PRO A 147 7.85 5.56 20.71
CA PRO A 147 7.74 4.68 19.56
C PRO A 147 8.66 3.47 19.77
N THR A 148 8.07 2.38 20.19
CA THR A 148 8.77 1.13 20.51
C THR A 148 9.21 0.51 19.17
N GLN A 149 10.48 0.62 18.82
CA GLN A 149 11.07 -0.39 17.98
C GLN A 149 11.06 -1.69 18.80
N GLU A 150 10.23 -2.63 18.42
CA GLU A 150 10.26 -3.98 19.00
C GLU A 150 11.63 -4.59 18.74
N ILE A 151 12.49 -4.56 19.75
CA ILE A 151 13.73 -5.33 19.73
C ILE A 151 13.36 -6.74 20.14
N VAL A 152 13.24 -7.63 19.15
CA VAL A 152 12.99 -9.05 19.40
C VAL A 152 14.32 -9.71 19.73
N SER A 153 14.45 -10.27 20.94
CA SER A 153 15.64 -11.04 21.32
C SER A 153 15.71 -12.36 20.53
N ILE A 154 16.93 -12.88 20.31
CA ILE A 154 17.12 -14.17 19.62
C ILE A 154 16.33 -15.30 20.31
N PRO A 155 16.30 -15.47 21.64
CA PRO A 155 15.47 -16.47 22.28
C PRO A 155 13.98 -16.34 21.94
N GLN A 156 13.44 -15.11 21.97
CA GLN A 156 12.04 -14.85 21.59
C GLN A 156 11.81 -15.14 20.10
N MET A 157 12.77 -14.78 19.25
CA MET A 157 12.70 -15.10 17.82
C MET A 157 12.66 -16.62 17.58
N ILE A 158 13.44 -17.41 18.33
CA ILE A 158 13.46 -18.88 18.22
C ILE A 158 12.09 -19.47 18.61
N LEU A 159 11.48 -19.00 19.71
CA LEU A 159 10.15 -19.44 20.12
C LEU A 159 9.10 -19.15 19.05
N ASN A 160 9.08 -17.92 18.53
CA ASN A 160 8.17 -17.53 17.46
C ASN A 160 8.43 -18.32 16.17
N MET A 161 9.69 -18.68 15.89
CA MET A 161 10.08 -19.41 14.72
C MET A 161 9.75 -20.91 14.82
N HIS A 162 9.78 -21.48 16.03
CA HIS A 162 9.33 -22.84 16.28
C HIS A 162 7.87 -23.00 15.85
N ASP A 163 7.01 -22.12 16.31
CA ASP A 163 5.57 -22.13 15.96
C ASP A 163 5.35 -21.91 14.45
N TYR A 164 6.14 -21.01 13.84
CA TYR A 164 6.10 -20.77 12.40
C TYR A 164 6.57 -21.98 11.56
N LEU A 165 7.61 -22.70 12.00
CA LEU A 165 8.18 -23.83 11.26
C LEU A 165 7.38 -25.11 11.41
N PHE A 166 6.76 -25.33 12.57
CA PHE A 166 6.07 -26.57 12.93
C PHE A 166 4.53 -26.42 12.98
N ALA A 167 3.98 -25.26 12.63
CA ALA A 167 2.56 -25.12 12.42
C ALA A 167 2.09 -26.12 11.34
N GLU A 168 1.08 -26.93 11.66
CA GLU A 168 0.56 -28.00 10.80
C GLU A 168 0.01 -27.51 9.44
N GLN A 169 -0.28 -26.22 9.32
CA GLN A 169 -0.70 -25.58 8.06
C GLN A 169 0.25 -24.42 7.76
N LYS A 170 1.12 -24.60 6.76
CA LYS A 170 1.71 -23.46 6.07
C LYS A 170 0.57 -22.74 5.34
N THR A 171 0.09 -21.64 5.89
CA THR A 171 -0.67 -20.70 5.07
C THR A 171 0.27 -20.22 3.96
N ASP A 172 -0.03 -20.61 2.73
CA ASP A 172 0.69 -20.09 1.57
C ASP A 172 0.29 -18.62 1.38
N ASP A 173 1.07 -17.72 1.98
CA ASP A 173 0.86 -16.26 1.89
C ASP A 173 1.25 -15.70 0.51
N SER A 174 1.56 -16.57 -0.46
CA SER A 174 1.94 -16.15 -1.79
C SER A 174 0.71 -15.91 -2.68
N MET A 175 0.72 -14.79 -3.39
CA MET A 175 -0.27 -14.48 -4.40
C MET A 175 0.19 -15.04 -5.75
N HIS A 176 -0.58 -16.01 -6.27
CA HIS A 176 -0.34 -16.55 -7.60
C HIS A 176 -0.64 -15.52 -8.67
N THR A 177 0.27 -15.39 -9.64
CA THR A 177 0.07 -14.47 -10.77
C THR A 177 -0.94 -15.00 -11.79
N GLY A 178 -1.24 -16.30 -11.73
CA GLY A 178 -2.02 -17.00 -12.75
C GLY A 178 -1.18 -17.48 -13.92
N ILE A 179 0.14 -17.23 -13.91
CA ILE A 179 1.11 -17.72 -14.87
C ILE A 179 2.02 -18.71 -14.15
N GLY A 180 1.71 -19.99 -14.14
CA GLY A 180 2.35 -21.01 -13.29
C GLY A 180 3.87 -21.06 -13.39
N ARG A 181 4.43 -20.82 -14.60
CA ARG A 181 5.90 -20.74 -14.77
C ARG A 181 6.51 -19.51 -14.09
N LEU A 182 5.81 -18.38 -14.11
CA LEU A 182 6.22 -17.17 -13.39
C LEU A 182 6.18 -17.42 -11.90
N ASP A 183 5.09 -18.00 -11.40
CA ASP A 183 4.96 -18.35 -9.98
C ASP A 183 6.09 -19.27 -9.52
N GLY A 184 6.47 -20.26 -10.32
CA GLY A 184 7.62 -21.15 -10.05
C GLY A 184 8.95 -20.40 -9.94
N VAL A 185 9.22 -19.42 -10.81
CA VAL A 185 10.43 -18.58 -10.75
C VAL A 185 10.39 -17.63 -9.55
N LEU A 186 9.20 -17.13 -9.19
CA LEU A 186 9.00 -16.26 -8.03
C LEU A 186 9.07 -17.03 -6.69
N GLY A 187 9.10 -18.35 -6.72
CA GLY A 187 9.17 -19.20 -5.52
C GLY A 187 7.81 -19.43 -4.86
N GLY A 188 6.78 -19.61 -5.70
CA GLY A 188 5.38 -19.84 -5.31
C GLY A 188 4.45 -18.66 -5.61
N GLY A 189 4.97 -17.54 -6.12
CA GLY A 189 4.19 -16.32 -6.38
C GLY A 189 4.74 -15.07 -5.71
N ILE A 190 3.92 -14.04 -5.60
CA ILE A 190 4.30 -12.77 -4.95
C ILE A 190 3.92 -12.86 -3.46
N ARG A 191 4.94 -12.86 -2.59
CA ARG A 191 4.73 -13.04 -1.14
C ARG A 191 4.34 -11.75 -0.44
N GLY A 192 3.66 -11.88 0.71
CA GLY A 192 3.33 -10.79 1.61
C GLY A 192 4.54 -9.95 2.04
N SER A 193 4.31 -8.72 2.47
CA SER A 193 5.34 -7.73 2.88
C SER A 193 6.33 -7.38 1.76
N LYS A 194 6.00 -7.64 0.49
CA LYS A 194 6.88 -7.40 -0.66
C LYS A 194 6.30 -6.37 -1.61
N LEU A 195 7.19 -5.52 -2.14
CA LEU A 195 6.89 -4.64 -3.27
C LEU A 195 7.37 -5.32 -4.55
N CYS A 196 6.42 -5.64 -5.43
CA CYS A 196 6.67 -6.14 -6.78
C CYS A 196 6.46 -5.01 -7.78
N ILE A 197 7.47 -4.72 -8.60
CA ILE A 197 7.38 -3.72 -9.65
C ILE A 197 7.23 -4.43 -11.00
N ILE A 198 6.27 -3.97 -11.81
CA ILE A 198 6.09 -4.41 -13.20
C ILE A 198 6.41 -3.23 -14.10
N GLY A 199 7.55 -3.31 -14.80
CA GLY A 199 7.98 -2.32 -15.76
C GLY A 199 7.66 -2.75 -17.20
N ALA A 200 7.17 -1.82 -18.01
CA ALA A 200 6.99 -2.03 -19.44
C ALA A 200 7.13 -0.72 -20.22
N ARG A 201 7.44 -0.80 -21.51
CA ARG A 201 7.28 0.33 -22.44
C ARG A 201 5.79 0.67 -22.59
N PRO A 202 5.46 1.90 -23.01
CA PRO A 202 4.08 2.24 -23.33
C PRO A 202 3.44 1.24 -24.30
N SER A 203 2.16 0.96 -24.12
CA SER A 203 1.33 0.11 -25.00
C SER A 203 1.76 -1.37 -25.11
N VAL A 204 2.66 -1.85 -24.25
CA VAL A 204 3.09 -3.26 -24.21
C VAL A 204 2.13 -4.18 -23.45
N GLY A 205 1.09 -3.65 -22.80
CA GLY A 205 0.15 -4.49 -22.03
C GLY A 205 0.43 -4.56 -20.53
N LYS A 206 1.15 -3.57 -19.98
CA LYS A 206 1.44 -3.45 -18.54
C LYS A 206 0.18 -3.53 -17.68
N SER A 207 -0.81 -2.68 -17.96
CA SER A 207 -2.09 -2.59 -17.26
C SER A 207 -2.91 -3.88 -17.42
N ALA A 208 -2.88 -4.48 -18.62
CA ALA A 208 -3.52 -5.77 -18.87
C ALA A 208 -2.94 -6.89 -17.98
N LEU A 209 -1.59 -6.95 -17.84
CA LEU A 209 -0.95 -7.93 -16.97
C LEU A 209 -1.30 -7.72 -15.50
N GLY A 210 -1.34 -6.47 -15.04
CA GLY A 210 -1.74 -6.16 -13.68
C GLY A 210 -3.19 -6.51 -13.38
N LEU A 211 -4.10 -6.20 -14.29
CA LEU A 211 -5.51 -6.56 -14.16
C LEU A 211 -5.69 -8.09 -14.23
N PHE A 212 -4.92 -8.78 -15.08
CA PHE A 212 -4.89 -10.24 -15.16
C PHE A 212 -4.48 -10.87 -13.82
N ILE A 213 -3.42 -10.39 -13.18
CA ILE A 213 -2.96 -10.87 -11.88
C ILE A 213 -4.01 -10.57 -10.80
N ALA A 214 -4.57 -9.35 -10.79
CA ALA A 214 -5.59 -8.93 -9.83
C ALA A 214 -6.85 -9.80 -9.91
N THR A 215 -7.36 -10.03 -11.12
CA THR A 215 -8.56 -10.85 -11.33
C THR A 215 -8.32 -12.33 -11.03
N ASN A 216 -7.13 -12.89 -11.29
CA ASN A 216 -6.80 -14.26 -10.90
C ASN A 216 -6.76 -14.43 -9.37
N ALA A 217 -6.13 -13.49 -8.67
CA ALA A 217 -6.12 -13.49 -7.22
C ALA A 217 -7.56 -13.39 -6.65
N ALA A 218 -8.37 -12.49 -7.20
CA ALA A 218 -9.77 -12.34 -6.78
C ALA A 218 -10.62 -13.59 -7.07
N ARG A 219 -10.42 -14.26 -8.20
CA ARG A 219 -11.07 -15.56 -8.52
C ARG A 219 -10.68 -16.68 -7.54
N SER A 220 -9.47 -16.61 -6.96
CA SER A 220 -9.03 -17.57 -5.93
C SER A 220 -9.54 -17.22 -4.52
N GLY A 221 -10.47 -16.27 -4.39
CA GLY A 221 -11.09 -15.86 -3.13
C GLY A 221 -10.26 -14.85 -2.33
N LYS A 222 -9.25 -14.20 -2.95
CA LYS A 222 -8.43 -13.17 -2.32
C LYS A 222 -9.06 -11.79 -2.50
N HIS A 223 -8.99 -10.97 -1.46
CA HIS A 223 -9.48 -9.60 -1.47
C HIS A 223 -8.42 -8.66 -2.08
N VAL A 224 -8.70 -8.10 -3.24
CA VAL A 224 -7.76 -7.28 -4.01
C VAL A 224 -8.26 -5.85 -4.11
N LEU A 225 -7.38 -4.88 -3.82
CA LEU A 225 -7.59 -3.47 -4.13
C LEU A 225 -6.79 -3.11 -5.39
N TYR A 226 -7.48 -2.74 -6.46
CA TYR A 226 -6.88 -2.24 -7.70
C TYR A 226 -7.04 -0.73 -7.79
N VAL A 227 -5.92 0.00 -7.80
CA VAL A 227 -5.89 1.46 -7.94
C VAL A 227 -5.47 1.78 -9.36
N SER A 228 -6.41 2.31 -10.15
CA SER A 228 -6.18 2.78 -11.52
C SER A 228 -6.05 4.29 -11.54
N LEU A 229 -4.98 4.78 -12.14
CA LEU A 229 -4.72 6.21 -12.32
C LEU A 229 -4.68 6.58 -13.81
N GLU A 230 -4.60 5.59 -14.69
CA GLU A 230 -4.52 5.76 -16.14
C GLU A 230 -5.88 5.53 -16.82
N MET A 231 -6.65 4.55 -16.33
CA MET A 231 -7.92 4.14 -16.93
C MET A 231 -9.08 4.48 -16.00
N ASP A 232 -10.20 4.86 -16.58
CA ASP A 232 -11.45 5.06 -15.86
C ASP A 232 -12.15 3.72 -15.52
N GLU A 233 -13.27 3.81 -14.80
CA GLU A 233 -14.02 2.64 -14.36
C GLU A 233 -14.63 1.88 -15.54
N ALA A 234 -15.10 2.58 -16.59
CA ALA A 234 -15.74 1.98 -17.74
C ALA A 234 -14.73 1.14 -18.55
N GLU A 235 -13.54 1.69 -18.83
CA GLU A 235 -12.46 0.94 -19.50
C GLU A 235 -12.03 -0.31 -18.72
N LEU A 236 -11.98 -0.23 -17.38
CA LEU A 236 -11.66 -1.38 -16.54
C LEU A 236 -12.74 -2.44 -16.60
N TYR A 237 -14.02 -2.04 -16.54
CA TYR A 237 -15.13 -2.96 -16.64
C TYR A 237 -15.16 -3.66 -18.00
N ASP A 238 -14.97 -2.94 -19.09
CA ASP A 238 -14.96 -3.54 -20.43
C ASP A 238 -13.86 -4.61 -20.55
N ARG A 239 -12.67 -4.37 -20.00
CA ARG A 239 -11.57 -5.35 -19.97
C ARG A 239 -11.83 -6.55 -19.06
N ILE A 240 -12.45 -6.33 -17.91
CA ILE A 240 -12.86 -7.42 -17.00
C ILE A 240 -13.94 -8.27 -17.68
N ILE A 241 -14.94 -7.65 -18.27
CA ILE A 241 -16.01 -8.36 -18.99
C ILE A 241 -15.43 -9.17 -20.14
N ALA A 242 -14.51 -8.58 -20.95
CA ALA A 242 -13.86 -9.31 -22.05
C ALA A 242 -13.13 -10.56 -21.56
N ARG A 243 -12.43 -10.44 -20.45
CA ARG A 243 -11.69 -11.54 -19.85
C ARG A 243 -12.59 -12.69 -19.36
N PHE A 244 -13.73 -12.37 -18.75
CA PHE A 244 -14.60 -13.37 -18.13
C PHE A 244 -15.61 -13.94 -19.13
N SER A 245 -16.09 -13.15 -20.07
CA SER A 245 -17.07 -13.59 -21.07
C SER A 245 -16.45 -14.25 -22.28
N GLY A 246 -15.15 -14.01 -22.57
CA GLY A 246 -14.52 -14.40 -23.82
C GLY A 246 -15.04 -13.63 -25.05
N VAL A 247 -15.70 -12.49 -24.83
CA VAL A 247 -16.11 -11.57 -25.90
C VAL A 247 -14.99 -10.54 -26.08
N PRO A 248 -14.54 -10.27 -27.32
CA PRO A 248 -13.47 -9.30 -27.58
C PRO A 248 -13.79 -7.92 -27.02
N VAL A 249 -12.78 -7.23 -26.47
CA VAL A 249 -12.93 -5.92 -25.82
C VAL A 249 -13.48 -4.85 -26.76
N ASP A 250 -13.09 -4.85 -28.03
CA ASP A 250 -13.59 -3.94 -29.05
C ASP A 250 -15.09 -4.11 -29.33
N VAL A 251 -15.61 -5.35 -29.28
CA VAL A 251 -17.04 -5.66 -29.39
C VAL A 251 -17.78 -5.12 -28.15
N ILE A 252 -17.18 -5.24 -26.97
CA ILE A 252 -17.76 -4.72 -25.70
C ILE A 252 -17.80 -3.19 -25.73
N GLU A 253 -16.69 -2.54 -26.11
CA GLU A 253 -16.62 -1.08 -26.23
C GLU A 253 -17.62 -0.54 -27.27
N ALA A 254 -17.75 -1.23 -28.41
CA ALA A 254 -18.70 -0.86 -29.45
C ALA A 254 -20.17 -1.13 -29.09
N ARG A 255 -20.45 -1.90 -28.01
CA ARG A 255 -21.80 -2.33 -27.59
C ARG A 255 -22.59 -3.05 -28.69
N ASN A 256 -21.89 -3.72 -29.60
CA ASN A 256 -22.48 -4.41 -30.77
C ASN A 256 -22.37 -5.93 -30.61
N PHE A 257 -23.28 -6.49 -29.83
CA PHE A 257 -23.26 -7.90 -29.45
C PHE A 257 -24.18 -8.74 -30.33
N SER A 258 -23.76 -9.97 -30.66
CA SER A 258 -24.66 -11.04 -31.07
C SER A 258 -25.45 -11.61 -29.87
N ASP A 259 -26.53 -12.33 -30.13
CA ASP A 259 -27.34 -12.99 -29.09
C ASP A 259 -26.47 -13.94 -28.23
N GLU A 260 -25.54 -14.67 -28.83
CA GLU A 260 -24.61 -15.57 -28.15
C GLU A 260 -23.65 -14.80 -27.25
N GLN A 261 -23.14 -13.68 -27.74
CA GLN A 261 -22.23 -12.81 -26.97
C GLN A 261 -22.95 -12.18 -25.79
N ILE A 262 -24.22 -11.78 -25.92
CA ILE A 262 -25.06 -11.31 -24.80
C ILE A 262 -25.15 -12.38 -23.73
N GLN A 263 -25.44 -13.64 -24.11
CA GLN A 263 -25.51 -14.75 -23.14
C GLN A 263 -24.18 -14.97 -22.43
N SER A 264 -23.05 -14.89 -23.15
CA SER A 264 -21.71 -15.02 -22.58
C SER A 264 -21.40 -13.89 -21.57
N VAL A 265 -21.77 -12.66 -21.88
CA VAL A 265 -21.61 -11.50 -21.00
C VAL A 265 -22.48 -11.64 -19.76
N VAL A 266 -23.73 -12.06 -19.91
CA VAL A 266 -24.65 -12.30 -18.77
C VAL A 266 -24.13 -13.42 -17.85
N ALA A 267 -23.59 -14.49 -18.43
CA ALA A 267 -22.95 -15.55 -17.65
C ALA A 267 -21.72 -15.05 -16.88
N ALA A 268 -20.91 -14.19 -17.51
CA ALA A 268 -19.75 -13.58 -16.86
C ALA A 268 -20.13 -12.70 -15.65
N TYR A 269 -21.25 -12.00 -15.67
CA TYR A 269 -21.71 -11.21 -14.53
C TYR A 269 -21.90 -12.03 -13.25
N ALA A 270 -22.37 -13.27 -13.37
CA ALA A 270 -22.54 -14.15 -12.21
C ALA A 270 -21.18 -14.50 -11.57
N GLU A 271 -20.13 -14.67 -12.37
CA GLU A 271 -18.78 -14.94 -11.89
C GLU A 271 -18.11 -13.68 -11.35
N ILE A 272 -18.21 -12.56 -12.09
CA ILE A 272 -17.65 -11.26 -11.68
C ILE A 272 -18.26 -10.79 -10.35
N GLY A 273 -19.57 -11.04 -10.13
CA GLY A 273 -20.24 -10.69 -8.88
C GLY A 273 -19.77 -11.46 -7.65
N GLN A 274 -19.00 -12.54 -7.83
CA GLN A 274 -18.48 -13.37 -6.73
C GLN A 274 -17.02 -13.07 -6.39
N ILE A 275 -16.28 -12.38 -7.27
CA ILE A 275 -14.87 -12.07 -7.00
C ILE A 275 -14.73 -10.89 -6.05
N GLN A 276 -13.70 -10.93 -5.22
CA GLN A 276 -13.39 -9.90 -4.22
C GLN A 276 -12.39 -8.87 -4.80
N LEU A 277 -12.83 -8.12 -5.80
CA LEU A 277 -12.03 -7.08 -6.46
C LEU A 277 -12.66 -5.70 -6.22
N SER A 278 -11.96 -4.85 -5.47
CA SER A 278 -12.31 -3.45 -5.28
C SER A 278 -11.47 -2.57 -6.19
N ILE A 279 -12.09 -1.60 -6.85
CA ILE A 279 -11.43 -0.68 -7.79
C ILE A 279 -11.54 0.75 -7.26
N SER A 280 -10.45 1.49 -7.36
CA SER A 280 -10.43 2.94 -7.09
C SER A 280 -9.72 3.68 -8.22
N THR A 281 -10.39 4.67 -8.80
CA THR A 281 -9.84 5.56 -9.84
C THR A 281 -9.50 6.96 -9.29
N GLN A 282 -9.76 7.21 -7.99
CA GLN A 282 -9.65 8.54 -7.39
C GLN A 282 -8.43 8.72 -6.49
N ALA A 283 -7.78 7.65 -6.05
CA ALA A 283 -6.65 7.73 -5.14
C ALA A 283 -5.39 8.23 -5.87
N GLN A 284 -4.95 9.45 -5.55
CA GLN A 284 -3.81 10.11 -6.22
C GLN A 284 -2.52 10.11 -5.40
N THR A 285 -2.56 9.67 -4.15
CA THR A 285 -1.40 9.66 -3.26
C THR A 285 -1.24 8.30 -2.57
N PRO A 286 -0.01 7.90 -2.19
CA PRO A 286 0.21 6.67 -1.44
C PRO A 286 -0.58 6.59 -0.14
N LEU A 287 -0.89 7.72 0.44
CA LEU A 287 -1.62 7.81 1.68
C LEU A 287 -3.11 7.56 1.49
N GLN A 288 -3.71 8.09 0.42
CA GLN A 288 -5.08 7.74 0.06
C GLN A 288 -5.19 6.23 -0.23
N ILE A 289 -4.19 5.65 -0.91
CA ILE A 289 -4.12 4.20 -1.13
C ILE A 289 -4.07 3.45 0.20
N ARG A 290 -3.22 3.91 1.15
CA ARG A 290 -3.15 3.32 2.50
C ARG A 290 -4.49 3.39 3.23
N SER A 291 -5.17 4.53 3.18
CA SER A 291 -6.49 4.70 3.81
C SER A 291 -7.54 3.77 3.22
N LEU A 292 -7.60 3.64 1.89
CA LEU A 292 -8.49 2.70 1.22
C LEU A 292 -8.17 1.26 1.60
N ALA A 293 -6.89 0.88 1.62
CA ALA A 293 -6.45 -0.45 1.98
C ALA A 293 -6.78 -0.80 3.45
N LEU A 294 -6.59 0.14 4.38
CA LEU A 294 -6.95 -0.04 5.79
C LEU A 294 -8.46 -0.16 5.97
N ARG A 295 -9.24 0.68 5.27
CA ARG A 295 -10.71 0.61 5.30
C ARG A 295 -11.19 -0.74 4.77
N GLN A 296 -10.73 -1.17 3.59
CA GLN A 296 -11.10 -2.46 3.03
C GLN A 296 -10.71 -3.61 3.96
N ARG A 297 -9.51 -3.54 4.60
CA ARG A 297 -9.07 -4.54 5.57
C ARG A 297 -10.03 -4.72 6.73
N GLN A 298 -10.66 -3.62 7.19
CA GLN A 298 -11.63 -3.64 8.28
C GLN A 298 -13.00 -4.13 7.85
N GLU A 299 -13.45 -3.76 6.64
CA GLU A 299 -14.79 -4.08 6.14
C GLU A 299 -14.89 -5.52 5.61
N THR A 300 -13.93 -5.95 4.79
CA THR A 300 -14.01 -7.21 4.05
C THR A 300 -12.73 -8.05 4.08
N GLY A 301 -11.62 -7.46 4.52
CA GLY A 301 -10.29 -8.03 4.39
C GLY A 301 -9.54 -7.49 3.18
N ILE A 302 -8.22 -7.66 3.17
CA ILE A 302 -7.35 -7.31 2.05
C ILE A 302 -6.16 -8.26 1.98
N ASP A 303 -5.89 -8.79 0.81
CA ASP A 303 -4.79 -9.72 0.55
C ASP A 303 -3.75 -9.16 -0.42
N MET A 304 -4.12 -8.19 -1.27
CA MET A 304 -3.21 -7.60 -2.26
C MET A 304 -3.65 -6.19 -2.65
N VAL A 305 -2.66 -5.32 -2.93
CA VAL A 305 -2.88 -4.01 -3.56
C VAL A 305 -2.16 -3.97 -4.90
N VAL A 306 -2.84 -3.48 -5.94
CA VAL A 306 -2.27 -3.23 -7.27
C VAL A 306 -2.41 -1.76 -7.62
N VAL A 307 -1.34 -1.12 -8.11
CA VAL A 307 -1.29 0.31 -8.44
C VAL A 307 -0.84 0.51 -9.88
N ASP A 308 -1.70 1.07 -10.71
CA ASP A 308 -1.45 1.35 -12.12
C ASP A 308 -1.53 2.86 -12.43
N TYR A 309 -0.45 3.60 -12.52
CA TYR A 309 0.96 3.31 -12.34
C TYR A 309 1.65 4.42 -11.52
N LEU A 310 2.86 4.13 -11.00
CA LEU A 310 3.60 4.97 -10.05
C LEU A 310 3.76 6.43 -10.45
N GLN A 311 4.06 6.68 -11.75
CA GLN A 311 4.32 8.03 -12.24
C GLN A 311 3.07 8.92 -12.32
N LEU A 312 1.88 8.45 -12.08
CA LEU A 312 0.69 9.29 -11.95
C LEU A 312 0.39 9.68 -10.50
N LEU A 313 1.00 8.98 -9.54
CA LEU A 313 0.88 9.36 -8.13
C LEU A 313 1.65 10.65 -7.83
N ARG A 314 1.19 11.34 -6.79
CA ARG A 314 1.82 12.51 -6.18
C ARG A 314 2.30 12.15 -4.78
N SER A 315 3.47 12.63 -4.38
CA SER A 315 3.99 12.35 -3.03
C SER A 315 3.25 13.12 -1.92
N GLY A 316 2.48 14.15 -2.29
CA GLY A 316 1.86 15.08 -1.35
C GLY A 316 2.82 16.16 -0.81
N ARG A 317 4.09 16.11 -1.17
CA ARG A 317 5.09 17.15 -0.87
C ARG A 317 5.46 17.90 -2.15
N LYS A 318 5.72 19.21 -2.04
CA LYS A 318 6.29 19.98 -3.15
C LYS A 318 7.76 19.61 -3.28
N THR A 319 8.11 18.76 -4.23
CA THR A 319 9.50 18.48 -4.64
C THR A 319 9.70 19.03 -6.04
N ASN A 320 10.87 19.62 -6.27
CA ASN A 320 11.26 20.12 -7.61
C ASN A 320 11.89 19.01 -8.47
N ASN A 321 12.06 17.82 -7.90
CA ASN A 321 12.74 16.71 -8.56
C ASN A 321 11.80 15.50 -8.64
N ARG A 322 11.36 15.18 -9.86
CA ARG A 322 10.44 14.06 -10.10
C ARG A 322 11.01 12.71 -9.68
N ALA A 323 12.31 12.49 -9.80
CA ALA A 323 12.95 11.26 -9.36
C ALA A 323 12.89 11.06 -7.84
N GLU A 324 13.02 12.15 -7.06
CA GLU A 324 12.84 12.11 -5.61
C GLU A 324 11.39 11.80 -5.24
N GLU A 325 10.43 12.42 -5.93
CA GLU A 325 9.00 12.21 -5.70
C GLU A 325 8.61 10.75 -5.92
N VAL A 326 9.03 10.17 -7.04
CA VAL A 326 8.77 8.75 -7.35
C VAL A 326 9.48 7.83 -6.35
N GLY A 327 10.67 8.20 -5.88
CA GLY A 327 11.37 7.49 -4.82
C GLY A 327 10.60 7.52 -3.49
N GLU A 328 10.01 8.66 -3.12
CA GLU A 328 9.14 8.74 -1.93
C GLU A 328 7.89 7.86 -2.06
N ILE A 329 7.25 7.88 -3.22
CA ILE A 329 6.10 7.05 -3.54
C ILE A 329 6.45 5.56 -3.42
N SER A 330 7.55 5.13 -4.03
CA SER A 330 8.03 3.75 -3.98
C SER A 330 8.27 3.28 -2.54
N ARG A 331 8.97 4.10 -1.73
CA ARG A 331 9.20 3.83 -0.31
C ARG A 331 7.90 3.75 0.49
N ALA A 332 6.92 4.62 0.19
CA ALA A 332 5.63 4.60 0.86
C ALA A 332 4.85 3.32 0.55
N LEU A 333 4.81 2.87 -0.72
CA LEU A 333 4.16 1.62 -1.10
C LEU A 333 4.87 0.39 -0.52
N LYS A 334 6.20 0.43 -0.42
CA LYS A 334 6.94 -0.63 0.27
C LYS A 334 6.59 -0.70 1.76
N ARG A 335 6.50 0.45 2.45
CA ARG A 335 6.06 0.51 3.85
C ARG A 335 4.64 -0.02 4.00
N LEU A 336 3.73 0.32 3.08
CA LEU A 336 2.37 -0.21 3.07
C LEU A 336 2.35 -1.75 2.99
N ALA A 337 3.17 -2.34 2.10
CA ALA A 337 3.29 -3.79 1.99
C ALA A 337 3.77 -4.43 3.31
N MET A 338 4.72 -3.81 4.00
CA MET A 338 5.25 -4.29 5.28
C MET A 338 4.24 -4.11 6.42
N GLU A 339 3.55 -2.98 6.49
CA GLU A 339 2.54 -2.66 7.50
C GLU A 339 1.35 -3.62 7.45
N LEU A 340 0.81 -3.84 6.25
CA LEU A 340 -0.34 -4.72 6.05
C LEU A 340 0.03 -6.20 5.96
N LYS A 341 1.33 -6.52 5.82
CA LYS A 341 1.89 -7.87 5.59
C LYS A 341 1.35 -8.54 4.32
N ILE A 342 0.95 -7.74 3.31
CA ILE A 342 0.43 -8.19 2.02
C ILE A 342 1.36 -7.80 0.88
N PRO A 343 1.30 -8.45 -0.30
CA PRO A 343 2.00 -7.98 -1.50
C PRO A 343 1.38 -6.68 -2.03
N VAL A 344 2.26 -5.77 -2.45
CA VAL A 344 1.89 -4.59 -3.23
C VAL A 344 2.55 -4.71 -4.59
N ILE A 345 1.73 -4.70 -5.65
CA ILE A 345 2.19 -4.65 -7.04
C ILE A 345 2.07 -3.20 -7.49
N ALA A 346 3.14 -2.63 -8.01
CA ALA A 346 3.11 -1.30 -8.58
C ALA A 346 3.71 -1.31 -9.98
N MET A 347 3.05 -0.63 -10.90
CA MET A 347 3.49 -0.58 -12.29
C MET A 347 4.33 0.65 -12.53
N THR A 348 5.29 0.54 -13.46
CA THR A 348 6.18 1.63 -13.85
C THR A 348 6.35 1.67 -15.37
N GLN A 349 6.40 2.88 -15.91
CA GLN A 349 6.67 3.08 -17.32
C GLN A 349 8.17 3.16 -17.57
N MET A 350 8.64 2.48 -18.63
CA MET A 350 10.05 2.47 -19.02
C MET A 350 10.33 3.47 -20.16
N ASN A 351 11.53 4.04 -20.19
CA ASN A 351 11.94 5.03 -21.19
C ASN A 351 12.13 4.40 -22.57
N ARG A 352 11.87 5.21 -23.62
CA ARG A 352 12.11 4.85 -25.02
C ARG A 352 13.57 5.05 -25.47
N GLN A 353 14.42 5.68 -24.65
CA GLN A 353 15.80 6.05 -25.05
C GLN A 353 16.69 4.88 -25.49
N SER A 354 16.31 3.65 -25.22
CA SER A 354 17.01 2.44 -25.67
C SER A 354 16.76 2.07 -27.14
N GLU A 355 15.90 2.79 -27.86
CA GLU A 355 15.62 2.54 -29.29
C GLU A 355 16.68 3.14 -30.25
N MET A 356 17.49 4.08 -29.76
CA MET A 356 18.55 4.69 -30.55
C MET A 356 19.74 3.73 -30.70
N GLY A 357 19.68 2.83 -31.71
CA GLY A 357 20.84 2.01 -32.07
C GLY A 357 20.61 0.57 -32.52
N THR A 358 19.42 0.02 -32.37
CA THR A 358 19.08 -1.33 -32.83
C THR A 358 17.77 -1.24 -33.60
N GLY A 359 17.75 -1.74 -34.84
CA GLY A 359 16.62 -1.66 -35.77
C GLY A 359 15.24 -1.99 -35.17
N GLU A 360 14.20 -1.86 -35.98
CA GLU A 360 12.80 -2.13 -35.65
C GLU A 360 12.64 -3.41 -34.81
N GLY A 361 12.24 -3.27 -33.56
CA GLY A 361 12.03 -4.40 -32.63
C GLY A 361 12.60 -4.25 -31.23
N GLY A 362 13.51 -3.30 -31.05
CA GLY A 362 14.07 -2.89 -29.75
C GLY A 362 14.56 -4.02 -28.84
N ARG A 363 15.72 -3.88 -28.24
CA ARG A 363 16.18 -4.83 -27.21
C ARG A 363 15.28 -4.84 -25.98
N MET A 364 15.31 -5.92 -25.19
CA MET A 364 14.65 -5.98 -23.90
C MET A 364 15.12 -4.83 -22.99
N PRO A 365 14.19 -4.07 -22.36
CA PRO A 365 14.54 -2.99 -21.48
C PRO A 365 15.31 -3.52 -20.24
N LYS A 366 16.15 -2.66 -19.65
CA LYS A 366 16.84 -2.93 -18.38
C LYS A 366 16.15 -2.18 -17.23
N MET A 367 16.32 -2.64 -16.00
CA MET A 367 15.78 -1.96 -14.80
C MET A 367 16.20 -0.48 -14.74
N SER A 368 17.46 -0.19 -15.12
CA SER A 368 17.99 1.18 -15.14
C SER A 368 17.30 2.11 -16.14
N GLU A 369 16.47 1.60 -17.03
CA GLU A 369 15.70 2.37 -18.01
C GLU A 369 14.29 2.72 -17.52
N SER A 370 13.90 2.26 -16.33
CA SER A 370 12.73 2.81 -15.66
C SER A 370 12.94 4.30 -15.44
N ARG A 371 12.01 5.16 -15.84
CA ARG A 371 12.06 6.59 -15.54
C ARG A 371 12.29 6.76 -14.05
N GLU A 372 13.32 7.51 -13.64
CA GLU A 372 13.63 7.80 -12.22
C GLU A 372 14.08 6.56 -11.41
N SER A 373 14.83 5.66 -12.06
CA SER A 373 15.01 4.24 -11.74
C SER A 373 15.78 3.88 -10.46
N GLY A 374 16.70 4.70 -10.00
CA GLY A 374 17.64 4.29 -8.93
C GLY A 374 16.95 3.88 -7.64
N THR A 375 15.94 4.64 -7.20
CA THR A 375 15.23 4.39 -5.94
C THR A 375 14.21 3.26 -6.08
N ILE A 376 13.45 3.22 -7.19
CA ILE A 376 12.47 2.13 -7.44
C ILE A 376 13.18 0.78 -7.45
N GLU A 377 14.34 0.72 -8.11
CA GLU A 377 15.13 -0.51 -8.16
C GLU A 377 15.59 -0.95 -6.77
N GLN A 378 16.02 -0.03 -5.91
CA GLN A 378 16.47 -0.34 -4.55
C GLN A 378 15.33 -0.83 -3.67
N ASP A 379 14.17 -0.20 -3.75
CA ASP A 379 12.99 -0.50 -2.92
C ASP A 379 12.31 -1.82 -3.31
N ALA A 380 12.25 -2.14 -4.61
CA ALA A 380 11.61 -3.34 -5.11
C ALA A 380 12.22 -4.62 -4.52
N ASN A 381 11.37 -5.54 -4.08
CA ASN A 381 11.78 -6.91 -3.73
C ASN A 381 11.84 -7.79 -4.98
N GLN A 382 10.89 -7.56 -5.90
CA GLN A 382 10.80 -8.22 -7.20
C GLN A 382 10.64 -7.13 -8.27
N PHE A 383 11.30 -7.30 -9.41
CA PHE A 383 11.17 -6.41 -10.55
C PHE A 383 11.00 -7.24 -11.81
N LEU A 384 9.83 -7.15 -12.40
CA LEU A 384 9.42 -7.83 -13.62
C LEU A 384 9.45 -6.83 -14.78
N ILE A 385 10.01 -7.22 -15.92
CA ILE A 385 10.00 -6.39 -17.12
C ILE A 385 9.21 -7.13 -18.19
N LEU A 386 8.11 -6.53 -18.63
CA LEU A 386 7.31 -7.03 -19.72
C LEU A 386 7.82 -6.43 -21.05
N HIS A 387 8.02 -7.27 -22.03
CA HIS A 387 8.57 -6.89 -23.34
C HIS A 387 7.88 -7.68 -24.47
N ALA A 388 7.46 -6.99 -25.52
CA ALA A 388 6.99 -7.57 -26.75
C ALA A 388 8.08 -7.36 -27.82
N PRO A 389 8.92 -8.37 -28.13
CA PRO A 389 9.93 -8.27 -29.16
C PRO A 389 9.27 -8.32 -30.56
N ASP A 390 9.94 -7.73 -31.55
CA ASP A 390 9.61 -8.03 -32.95
C ASP A 390 9.87 -9.52 -33.23
N ILE A 391 8.92 -10.20 -33.85
CA ILE A 391 9.00 -11.64 -34.13
C ILE A 391 10.30 -12.04 -34.83
N ARG A 392 10.84 -11.15 -35.67
CA ARG A 392 12.10 -11.33 -36.44
C ARG A 392 13.34 -11.33 -35.53
N THR A 393 13.22 -10.80 -34.32
CA THR A 393 14.32 -10.66 -33.34
C THR A 393 14.20 -11.64 -32.19
N VAL A 394 13.16 -12.49 -32.19
CA VAL A 394 12.96 -13.50 -31.14
C VAL A 394 14.08 -14.54 -31.23
N PRO A 395 14.77 -14.86 -30.10
CA PRO A 395 15.80 -15.90 -30.11
C PRO A 395 15.26 -17.29 -30.48
N GLU A 396 16.09 -18.09 -31.14
CA GLU A 396 15.79 -19.46 -31.64
C GLU A 396 15.00 -20.34 -30.66
N PRO A 397 15.31 -20.41 -29.34
CA PRO A 397 14.55 -21.28 -28.45
C PRO A 397 13.04 -20.93 -28.36
N TRP A 398 12.65 -19.72 -28.80
CA TRP A 398 11.28 -19.22 -28.71
C TRP A 398 10.63 -18.86 -30.03
N GLN A 399 11.35 -19.08 -31.15
CA GLN A 399 10.86 -18.72 -32.48
C GLN A 399 9.53 -19.42 -32.82
N GLN A 400 9.46 -20.75 -32.60
CA GLN A 400 8.24 -21.52 -32.80
C GLN A 400 7.07 -21.04 -31.93
N MET A 401 7.35 -20.62 -30.68
CA MET A 401 6.33 -20.07 -29.80
C MET A 401 5.79 -18.73 -30.35
N ALA A 402 6.67 -17.88 -30.83
CA ALA A 402 6.28 -16.61 -31.44
C ALA A 402 5.47 -16.81 -32.72
N GLU A 403 5.84 -17.75 -33.57
CA GLU A 403 5.08 -18.12 -34.78
C GLU A 403 3.69 -18.69 -34.43
N SER A 404 3.61 -19.53 -33.39
CA SER A 404 2.35 -20.03 -32.87
C SER A 404 1.44 -18.90 -32.34
N CYS A 405 2.00 -17.92 -31.65
CA CYS A 405 1.25 -16.73 -31.22
C CYS A 405 0.68 -16.00 -32.43
N GLN A 406 1.51 -15.74 -33.44
CA GLN A 406 1.08 -15.03 -34.65
C GLN A 406 -0.04 -15.77 -35.39
N ALA A 407 0.05 -17.09 -35.49
CA ALA A 407 -0.98 -17.92 -36.13
C ALA A 407 -2.33 -17.87 -35.39
N ASN A 408 -2.33 -17.66 -34.07
CA ASN A 408 -3.54 -17.52 -33.26
C ASN A 408 -4.00 -16.07 -33.07
N GLY A 409 -3.33 -15.08 -33.67
CA GLY A 409 -3.63 -13.67 -33.50
C GLY A 409 -3.21 -13.13 -32.11
N TRP A 410 -2.34 -13.83 -31.40
CA TRP A 410 -1.82 -13.43 -30.10
C TRP A 410 -0.49 -12.70 -30.20
N THR A 411 -0.16 -11.90 -29.19
CA THR A 411 1.14 -11.24 -29.09
C THR A 411 2.11 -12.12 -28.30
N PHE A 412 3.24 -12.47 -28.90
CA PHE A 412 4.34 -13.10 -28.18
C PHE A 412 5.03 -12.09 -27.28
N MET A 413 5.23 -12.45 -26.03
CA MET A 413 5.84 -11.58 -25.02
C MET A 413 6.87 -12.32 -24.16
N LEU A 414 7.76 -11.55 -23.56
CA LEU A 414 8.76 -12.02 -22.61
C LEU A 414 8.55 -11.30 -21.26
N ILE A 415 8.51 -12.06 -20.18
CA ILE A 415 8.63 -11.53 -18.82
C ILE A 415 10.05 -11.80 -18.33
N ASN A 416 10.83 -10.73 -18.12
CA ASN A 416 12.14 -10.82 -17.48
C ASN A 416 12.00 -10.55 -15.98
N VAL A 417 12.25 -11.57 -15.17
CA VAL A 417 12.41 -11.43 -13.72
C VAL A 417 13.81 -10.87 -13.46
N ALA A 418 13.94 -9.55 -13.61
CA ALA A 418 15.21 -8.84 -13.54
C ALA A 418 15.76 -8.75 -12.11
N LYS A 419 14.87 -8.67 -11.11
CA LYS A 419 15.21 -8.74 -9.69
C LYS A 419 14.25 -9.67 -8.96
N ASN A 420 14.80 -10.55 -8.11
CA ASN A 420 14.05 -11.38 -7.18
C ASN A 420 14.92 -11.65 -5.96
N ARG A 421 14.60 -11.02 -4.81
CA ARG A 421 15.41 -11.18 -3.59
C ARG A 421 15.27 -12.56 -2.94
N ASN A 422 14.19 -13.26 -3.24
CA ASN A 422 13.85 -14.53 -2.55
C ASN A 422 13.71 -15.71 -3.52
N GLY A 423 14.14 -15.58 -4.79
CA GLY A 423 13.98 -16.62 -5.79
C GLY A 423 14.93 -16.45 -6.96
N ARG A 424 14.63 -17.13 -8.04
CA ARG A 424 15.45 -17.13 -9.26
C ARG A 424 15.15 -15.91 -10.12
N LYS A 425 16.11 -15.55 -10.95
CA LYS A 425 15.94 -14.62 -12.08
C LYS A 425 15.79 -15.45 -13.34
N GLY A 426 15.23 -14.86 -14.38
CA GLY A 426 15.09 -15.53 -15.65
C GLY A 426 14.18 -14.79 -16.60
N ILE A 427 14.16 -15.23 -17.86
CA ILE A 427 13.27 -14.72 -18.90
C ILE A 427 12.29 -15.82 -19.25
N LEU A 428 11.02 -15.52 -19.30
CA LEU A 428 9.94 -16.45 -19.55
C LEU A 428 9.14 -15.98 -20.77
N PRO A 429 8.92 -16.86 -21.78
CA PRO A 429 7.99 -16.58 -22.86
C PRO A 429 6.55 -16.75 -22.38
N ILE A 430 5.68 -15.85 -22.81
CA ILE A 430 4.23 -15.89 -22.61
C ILE A 430 3.51 -15.44 -23.87
N ALA A 431 2.25 -15.82 -24.01
CA ALA A 431 1.35 -15.33 -25.04
C ALA A 431 0.34 -14.36 -24.42
N PHE A 432 0.01 -13.29 -25.11
CA PHE A 432 -1.04 -12.34 -24.75
C PHE A 432 -2.12 -12.30 -25.81
N ASP A 433 -3.32 -12.72 -25.43
CA ASP A 433 -4.55 -12.58 -26.21
C ASP A 433 -5.18 -11.22 -25.84
N ALA A 434 -4.81 -10.21 -26.59
CA ALA A 434 -5.22 -8.84 -26.31
C ALA A 434 -6.74 -8.62 -26.41
N PRO A 435 -7.46 -9.14 -27.43
CA PRO A 435 -8.92 -9.04 -27.50
C PRO A 435 -9.64 -9.54 -26.25
N HIS A 436 -9.16 -10.63 -25.66
CA HIS A 436 -9.80 -11.27 -24.51
C HIS A 436 -9.07 -11.00 -23.18
N MET A 437 -8.08 -10.11 -23.13
CA MET A 437 -7.32 -9.72 -21.95
C MET A 437 -6.70 -10.90 -21.18
N ASN A 438 -6.31 -11.97 -21.89
CA ASN A 438 -5.77 -13.19 -21.30
C ASN A 438 -4.27 -13.38 -21.57
N PHE A 439 -3.58 -13.95 -20.58
CA PHE A 439 -2.17 -14.35 -20.70
C PHE A 439 -2.03 -15.85 -20.53
N PHE A 440 -1.19 -16.47 -21.37
CA PHE A 440 -0.94 -17.90 -21.35
C PHE A 440 0.55 -18.19 -21.17
N ALA A 441 0.86 -19.18 -20.34
CA ALA A 441 2.19 -19.73 -20.25
C ALA A 441 2.35 -20.82 -21.33
N PHE A 442 3.50 -20.89 -22.00
CA PHE A 442 3.84 -22.03 -22.80
C PHE A 442 4.18 -23.23 -21.92
N GLU A 443 3.60 -24.38 -22.19
CA GLU A 443 3.97 -25.62 -21.54
C GLU A 443 5.44 -25.97 -21.88
N ARG A 444 6.16 -26.61 -20.95
CA ARG A 444 7.48 -27.17 -21.27
C ARG A 444 7.27 -28.30 -22.27
N ASP A 445 7.93 -28.23 -23.40
CA ASP A 445 8.27 -29.46 -24.11
C ASP A 445 9.10 -30.33 -23.17
N THR A 446 8.54 -31.45 -22.74
CA THR A 446 9.20 -32.46 -21.90
C THR A 446 10.20 -33.27 -22.71
N GLN A 447 10.79 -32.72 -23.79
CA GLN A 447 11.84 -33.33 -24.57
C GLN A 447 13.10 -32.48 -24.48
N GLY A 448 13.99 -32.84 -23.56
CA GLY A 448 15.32 -32.26 -23.45
C GLY A 448 15.86 -32.42 -22.03
N GLY A 449 16.43 -33.60 -21.77
CA GLY A 449 17.06 -34.06 -20.55
C GLY A 449 18.27 -33.26 -20.10
#